data_5be65927aae26b5fe6bf1c4366e3ae9c
#
_entry.id   5be65927aae26b5fe6bf1c4366e3ae9c
#
_cell.length_a   1.000
_cell.length_b   1.000
_cell.length_c   1.000
_cell.angle_alpha   90.00
_cell.angle_beta   90.00
_cell.angle_gamma   90.00
#
_symmetry.space_group_name_H-M   'P 1'
#
loop_
_entity.id
_entity.type
_entity.pdbx_description
1 polymer ?
#
loop_
_entity_poly.entity_id
_entity_poly.type
_entity_poly.pdbx_seq_one_letter_code
_entity_poly.pdbx_strand_id
1 'polypeptide(L)'
;MKNYHTPLIGLCLLLSACTPLIPTYFGDKYPPTTSVDIYYSTHDVKQNYKVIGHLTIANVGQDAVTAKFLDYAKTIGADAIVITGTDATKDNAAAVINADALKYDK
;
A
#
# COMPACT_ATOMS: atom_id res chain seq x y z
N MET A 1 31.58 -7.08 -32.75
CA MET A 1 31.62 -7.72 -31.63
C MET A 1 31.19 -6.98 -30.49
N LYS A 2 31.70 -5.85 -30.23
CA LYS A 2 31.35 -5.16 -29.06
C LYS A 2 29.99 -4.66 -29.07
N ASN A 3 29.27 -4.71 -30.12
CA ASN A 3 27.95 -4.10 -30.18
C ASN A 3 26.88 -4.92 -29.53
N TYR A 4 27.19 -6.09 -29.07
CA TYR A 4 26.17 -6.93 -28.50
C TYR A 4 25.57 -6.35 -27.25
N HIS A 5 26.30 -5.53 -26.54
CA HIS A 5 25.83 -5.06 -25.27
C HIS A 5 24.71 -4.05 -25.40
N THR A 6 24.70 -3.32 -26.47
CA THR A 6 23.75 -2.24 -26.64
C THR A 6 22.31 -2.69 -26.59
N PRO A 7 21.89 -3.76 -27.29
CA PRO A 7 20.51 -4.21 -27.24
C PRO A 7 20.09 -4.65 -25.86
N LEU A 8 20.99 -5.27 -25.14
CA LEU A 8 20.67 -5.71 -23.79
C LEU A 8 20.38 -4.56 -22.86
N ILE A 9 21.16 -3.52 -22.96
CA ILE A 9 20.97 -2.35 -22.13
C ILE A 9 19.64 -1.70 -22.45
N GLY A 10 19.27 -1.61 -23.71
CA GLY A 10 18.00 -1.05 -24.10
C GLY A 10 16.84 -1.81 -23.53
N LEU A 11 16.93 -3.12 -23.53
CA LEU A 11 15.86 -3.94 -22.99
C LEU A 11 15.69 -3.71 -21.49
N CYS A 12 16.77 -3.59 -20.77
CA CYS A 12 16.68 -3.32 -19.34
C CYS A 12 15.99 -1.99 -19.06
N LEU A 13 16.25 -0.99 -19.86
CA LEU A 13 15.61 0.30 -19.69
C LEU A 13 14.12 0.21 -19.91
N LEU A 14 13.69 -0.58 -20.87
CA LEU A 14 12.27 -0.76 -21.11
C LEU A 14 11.60 -1.42 -19.93
N LEU A 15 12.24 -2.40 -19.32
CA LEU A 15 11.68 -3.03 -18.14
C LEU A 15 11.56 -2.08 -16.98
N SER A 16 12.52 -1.18 -16.82
CA SER A 16 12.44 -0.24 -15.72
C SER A 16 11.38 0.81 -15.92
N ALA A 17 10.78 0.92 -17.09
CA ALA A 17 9.70 1.86 -17.30
C ALA A 17 8.41 1.43 -16.64
N CYS A 18 8.28 0.16 -16.26
CA CYS A 18 7.09 -0.33 -15.58
C CYS A 18 7.20 -0.05 -14.09
N THR A 19 6.43 0.90 -13.61
CA THR A 19 6.48 1.28 -12.21
C THR A 19 5.32 0.64 -11.47
N PRO A 20 5.58 -0.12 -10.42
CA PRO A 20 4.49 -0.71 -9.66
C PRO A 20 3.72 0.35 -8.88
N LEU A 21 2.44 0.11 -8.68
CA LEU A 21 1.61 0.98 -7.87
C LEU A 21 1.90 0.70 -6.41
N ILE A 22 2.32 1.72 -5.68
CA ILE A 22 2.70 1.61 -4.28
C ILE A 22 1.92 2.63 -3.47
N PRO A 23 1.32 2.22 -2.34
CA PRO A 23 0.66 3.19 -1.48
C PRO A 23 1.62 4.24 -0.95
N THR A 24 1.10 5.43 -0.71
CA THR A 24 1.82 6.47 -0.01
C THR A 24 1.61 6.27 1.48
N TYR A 25 2.67 6.34 2.26
CA TYR A 25 2.59 6.06 3.68
C TYR A 25 3.26 7.16 4.50
N PHE A 26 2.54 7.64 5.50
CA PHE A 26 3.06 8.58 6.49
C PHE A 26 2.91 7.96 7.85
N GLY A 27 4.02 7.69 8.51
CA GLY A 27 3.96 7.15 9.85
C GLY A 27 5.22 6.38 10.21
N ASP A 28 5.12 5.63 11.29
CA ASP A 28 6.24 4.87 11.82
C ASP A 28 6.34 3.52 11.16
N LYS A 29 7.55 3.00 11.08
CA LYS A 29 7.81 1.67 10.54
C LYS A 29 8.32 0.77 11.64
N TYR A 30 7.88 -0.47 11.58
CA TYR A 30 8.24 -1.52 12.54
C TYR A 30 8.81 -2.70 11.76
N PRO A 31 9.41 -3.67 12.43
CA PRO A 31 9.87 -4.87 11.72
C PRO A 31 8.74 -5.54 10.95
N PRO A 32 9.00 -6.03 9.75
CA PRO A 32 7.94 -6.59 8.91
C PRO A 32 7.13 -7.68 9.60
N THR A 33 5.85 -7.75 9.25
CA THR A 33 4.95 -8.78 9.73
C THR A 33 4.62 -9.73 8.59
N THR A 34 4.10 -10.91 8.94
CA THR A 34 3.77 -11.93 7.95
C THR A 34 2.29 -11.98 7.63
N SER A 35 1.45 -11.40 8.47
CA SER A 35 0.03 -11.35 8.23
C SER A 35 -0.51 -10.02 8.72
N VAL A 36 -1.55 -9.53 8.03
CA VAL A 36 -2.16 -8.26 8.34
C VAL A 36 -3.67 -8.45 8.24
N ASP A 37 -4.37 -8.02 9.27
CA ASP A 37 -5.84 -8.06 9.27
C ASP A 37 -6.38 -6.83 8.55
N ILE A 38 -7.51 -6.98 7.87
CA ILE A 38 -8.18 -5.86 7.20
C ILE A 38 -9.52 -5.62 7.87
N TYR A 39 -9.77 -4.37 8.16
CA TYR A 39 -11.05 -3.93 8.70
C TYR A 39 -11.58 -2.75 7.88
N TYR A 40 -12.88 -2.60 7.88
CA TYR A 40 -13.55 -1.48 7.21
C TYR A 40 -14.16 -0.51 8.18
N SER A 41 -14.00 -0.76 9.47
CA SER A 41 -14.47 0.11 10.53
C SER A 41 -13.64 -0.13 11.77
N THR A 42 -13.35 0.92 12.51
CA THR A 42 -12.62 0.78 13.78
C THR A 42 -13.43 -0.01 14.80
N HIS A 43 -14.75 -0.03 14.66
CA HIS A 43 -15.61 -0.83 15.55
C HIS A 43 -15.35 -2.32 15.42
N ASP A 44 -14.83 -2.75 14.30
CA ASP A 44 -14.59 -4.18 14.08
C ASP A 44 -13.29 -4.67 14.72
N VAL A 45 -12.44 -3.75 15.14
CA VAL A 45 -11.16 -4.12 15.74
C VAL A 45 -11.42 -4.50 17.19
N LYS A 46 -11.14 -5.75 17.54
CA LYS A 46 -11.49 -6.28 18.86
C LYS A 46 -10.35 -6.18 19.87
N GLN A 47 -9.16 -5.87 19.41
CA GLN A 47 -8.00 -5.76 20.28
C GLN A 47 -7.66 -4.29 20.48
N ASN A 48 -6.99 -4.00 21.58
CA ASN A 48 -6.45 -2.66 21.76
C ASN A 48 -5.35 -2.43 20.74
N TYR A 49 -5.28 -1.22 20.22
CA TYR A 49 -4.33 -0.91 19.16
C TYR A 49 -3.94 0.56 19.21
N LYS A 50 -2.89 0.88 18.49
CA LYS A 50 -2.54 2.27 18.23
C LYS A 50 -2.39 2.44 16.73
N VAL A 51 -2.67 3.65 16.26
CA VAL A 51 -2.49 4.00 14.86
C VAL A 51 -1.03 4.39 14.69
N ILE A 52 -0.33 3.70 13.78
CA ILE A 52 1.08 3.99 13.55
C ILE A 52 1.30 4.82 12.31
N GLY A 53 0.30 4.95 11.45
CA GLY A 53 0.43 5.76 10.26
C GLY A 53 -0.79 5.69 9.37
N HIS A 54 -0.70 6.36 8.25
CA HIS A 54 -1.79 6.47 7.29
C HIS A 54 -1.30 6.08 5.90
N LEU A 55 -2.16 5.40 5.16
CA LEU A 55 -1.88 4.94 3.81
C LEU A 55 -2.89 5.55 2.85
N THR A 56 -2.44 5.89 1.66
CA THR A 56 -3.33 6.31 0.58
C THR A 56 -2.89 5.67 -0.71
N ILE A 57 -3.85 5.37 -1.58
CA ILE A 57 -3.56 4.80 -2.89
C ILE A 57 -4.66 5.21 -3.85
N ALA A 58 -4.33 5.35 -5.12
CA ALA A 58 -5.34 5.59 -6.14
C ALA A 58 -6.28 4.41 -6.24
N ASN A 59 -7.57 4.69 -6.46
CA ASN A 59 -8.56 3.62 -6.55
C ASN A 59 -8.47 2.96 -7.92
N VAL A 60 -7.84 1.81 -7.95
CA VAL A 60 -7.68 1.01 -9.17
C VAL A 60 -8.51 -0.26 -9.10
N GLY A 61 -9.51 -0.27 -8.22
CA GLY A 61 -10.37 -1.44 -8.02
C GLY A 61 -10.15 -2.03 -6.65
N GLN A 62 -11.21 -2.50 -6.05
CA GLN A 62 -11.18 -2.95 -4.66
C GLN A 62 -10.16 -4.06 -4.41
N ASP A 63 -10.13 -5.06 -5.29
CA ASP A 63 -9.23 -6.19 -5.07
C ASP A 63 -7.77 -5.77 -5.18
N ALA A 64 -7.45 -4.92 -6.16
CA ALA A 64 -6.09 -4.45 -6.33
C ALA A 64 -5.66 -3.55 -5.19
N VAL A 65 -6.54 -2.65 -4.74
CA VAL A 65 -6.25 -1.76 -3.62
C VAL A 65 -5.98 -2.57 -2.36
N THR A 66 -6.85 -3.55 -2.08
CA THR A 66 -6.69 -4.39 -0.90
C THR A 66 -5.37 -5.14 -0.92
N ALA A 67 -5.02 -5.74 -2.07
CA ALA A 67 -3.77 -6.47 -2.18
C ALA A 67 -2.57 -5.56 -1.95
N LYS A 68 -2.59 -4.36 -2.52
CA LYS A 68 -1.48 -3.42 -2.37
C LYS A 68 -1.34 -2.92 -0.94
N PHE A 69 -2.45 -2.65 -0.28
CA PHE A 69 -2.42 -2.24 1.12
C PHE A 69 -1.86 -3.36 2.00
N LEU A 70 -2.30 -4.60 1.77
CA LEU A 70 -1.81 -5.73 2.56
C LEU A 70 -0.31 -5.91 2.39
N ASP A 71 0.16 -5.91 1.16
CA ASP A 71 1.59 -6.10 0.91
C ASP A 71 2.41 -5.00 1.56
N TYR A 72 1.99 -3.77 1.42
CA TYR A 72 2.74 -2.66 1.96
C TYR A 72 2.69 -2.65 3.49
N ALA A 73 1.53 -2.98 4.05
CA ALA A 73 1.36 -3.03 5.50
C ALA A 73 2.29 -4.06 6.15
N LYS A 74 2.49 -5.20 5.50
CA LYS A 74 3.46 -6.18 5.97
C LYS A 74 4.87 -5.59 6.01
N THR A 75 5.22 -4.84 4.98
CA THR A 75 6.55 -4.25 4.86
C THR A 75 6.82 -3.24 5.97
N ILE A 76 5.82 -2.45 6.33
CA ILE A 76 6.00 -1.43 7.37
C ILE A 76 5.78 -1.98 8.78
N GLY A 77 5.42 -3.26 8.88
CA GLY A 77 5.27 -3.90 10.18
C GLY A 77 3.95 -3.65 10.87
N ALA A 78 2.91 -3.34 10.11
CA ALA A 78 1.57 -3.17 10.67
C ALA A 78 0.98 -4.54 11.03
N ASP A 79 0.13 -4.57 12.05
CA ASP A 79 -0.63 -5.77 12.39
C ASP A 79 -1.98 -5.78 11.72
N ALA A 80 -2.51 -4.60 11.38
CA ALA A 80 -3.81 -4.48 10.75
C ALA A 80 -3.89 -3.17 9.98
N ILE A 81 -4.85 -3.08 9.08
CA ILE A 81 -5.23 -1.82 8.46
C ILE A 81 -6.74 -1.66 8.54
N VAL A 82 -7.17 -0.41 8.68
CA VAL A 82 -8.58 -0.05 8.63
C VAL A 82 -8.75 0.87 7.44
N ILE A 83 -9.57 0.46 6.49
CA ILE A 83 -9.86 1.30 5.33
C ILE A 83 -10.91 2.31 5.78
N THR A 84 -10.51 3.58 5.82
CA THR A 84 -11.33 4.61 6.43
C THR A 84 -12.24 5.32 5.45
N GLY A 85 -11.93 5.28 4.18
CA GLY A 85 -12.81 5.91 3.22
C GLY A 85 -12.15 6.24 1.91
N THR A 86 -12.94 6.92 1.11
CA THR A 86 -12.56 7.32 -0.23
C THR A 86 -12.71 8.82 -0.35
N ASP A 87 -11.65 9.48 -0.81
CA ASP A 87 -11.72 10.90 -1.13
C ASP A 87 -11.88 11.03 -2.64
N ALA A 88 -13.07 11.44 -3.08
CA ALA A 88 -13.31 11.67 -4.49
C ALA A 88 -13.01 13.11 -4.82
N THR A 89 -12.37 13.35 -5.94
CA THR A 89 -12.16 14.70 -6.40
C THR A 89 -13.40 15.20 -7.12
N LYS A 90 -13.53 16.50 -7.23
CA LYS A 90 -14.68 17.09 -7.89
C LYS A 90 -14.75 16.77 -9.36
N ASP A 91 -13.61 16.51 -9.96
CA ASP A 91 -13.55 16.33 -11.40
C ASP A 91 -13.70 14.89 -11.83
N ASN A 92 -14.22 14.06 -10.98
CA ASN A 92 -14.31 12.64 -11.26
C ASN A 92 -12.97 11.99 -11.54
N ALA A 93 -11.93 12.64 -11.17
CA ALA A 93 -10.63 12.01 -11.27
C ALA A 93 -10.61 10.82 -10.35
N ALA A 94 -9.64 9.98 -10.49
CA ALA A 94 -9.55 8.77 -9.70
C ALA A 94 -9.69 9.10 -8.22
N ALA A 95 -10.59 8.42 -7.57
CA ALA A 95 -10.74 8.56 -6.13
C ALA A 95 -9.49 8.02 -5.45
N VAL A 96 -9.25 8.48 -4.25
CA VAL A 96 -8.15 8.01 -3.42
C VAL A 96 -8.73 7.23 -2.27
N ILE A 97 -8.17 6.07 -2.00
CA ILE A 97 -8.59 5.24 -0.87
C ILE A 97 -7.63 5.49 0.28
N ASN A 98 -8.19 5.75 1.46
CA ASN A 98 -7.43 6.02 2.67
C ASN A 98 -7.55 4.87 3.65
N ALA A 99 -6.46 4.59 4.36
CA ALA A 99 -6.44 3.57 5.38
C ALA A 99 -5.50 3.97 6.50
N ASP A 100 -5.78 3.45 7.69
CA ASP A 100 -4.90 3.61 8.84
C ASP A 100 -4.17 2.31 9.09
N ALA A 101 -2.88 2.42 9.37
CA ALA A 101 -2.07 1.27 9.77
C ALA A 101 -2.09 1.17 11.29
N LEU A 102 -2.32 -0.02 11.79
CA LEU A 102 -2.48 -0.27 13.21
C LEU A 102 -1.44 -1.24 13.73
N LYS A 103 -1.09 -1.04 15.00
CA LYS A 103 -0.25 -1.97 15.73
C LYS A 103 -1.05 -2.42 16.95
N TYR A 104 -1.22 -3.72 17.14
CA TYR A 104 -1.94 -4.23 18.31
C TYR A 104 -1.10 -4.06 19.55
N ASP A 105 -1.77 -3.74 20.64
CA ASP A 105 -1.13 -3.73 21.96
C ASP A 105 -1.03 -5.16 22.47
N LYS A 106 0.16 -5.56 22.84
CA LYS A 106 0.39 -6.93 23.30
C LYS A 106 0.95 -6.98 24.69
#